data_2fd6ce627dcaf93804af8085f0cab839
#
_entry.id   2fd6ce627dcaf93804af8085f0cab839
#
_cell.length_a   1.000
_cell.length_b   1.000
_cell.length_c   1.000
_cell.angle_alpha   90.00
_cell.angle_beta   90.00
_cell.angle_gamma   90.00
#
_symmetry.space_group_name_H-M   'P 1'
#
loop_
_entity.id
_entity.type
_entity.pdbx_description
1 polymer ?
#
loop_
_entity_poly.entity_id
_entity_poly.type
_entity_poly.pdbx_seq_one_letter_code
_entity_poly.pdbx_strand_id
1 'polypeptide(L)'
;MKHPDPEVMNDGVLDHRGDALPYLSKSAKNMKMDKLLSTPIPTYEGKTPGSYFWTKVIYWVCSRISKVQFRTIEASGMEKIPRDRGSLCCAWHTNGILDALQITLNHPEYFVLGARHDLVTRPMLGWWTRKMAVQPVVRKAELLRGGCTEEEANFLNGRSLMTLASGISHGYGCVLFPEGTSHNNAYMLRFRTGPMRTVLAASALAKASDKELPVLIPMGLHFRTREYFRTDVWVEY
;
A
#
# COMPACT_ATOMS: atom_id res chain seq x y z
N MET A 1 -29.72 -2.72 -6.91
CA MET A 1 -29.54 -3.01 -5.47
C MET A 1 -28.04 -2.87 -5.17
N LYS A 2 -27.65 -1.88 -4.35
CA LYS A 2 -26.25 -1.78 -3.86
C LYS A 2 -26.03 -2.93 -2.88
N HIS A 3 -25.21 -3.90 -3.21
CA HIS A 3 -24.68 -4.79 -2.20
C HIS A 3 -23.86 -3.93 -1.24
N PRO A 4 -24.15 -3.92 0.06
CA PRO A 4 -23.30 -3.23 1.01
C PRO A 4 -21.91 -3.84 0.89
N ASP A 5 -20.90 -2.98 0.80
CA ASP A 5 -19.51 -3.40 0.83
C ASP A 5 -19.31 -4.26 2.08
N PRO A 6 -18.93 -5.54 1.98
CA PRO A 6 -18.79 -6.41 3.15
C PRO A 6 -17.70 -5.91 4.12
N GLU A 7 -16.87 -4.94 3.72
CA GLU A 7 -15.94 -4.26 4.60
C GLU A 7 -16.59 -3.14 5.44
N VAL A 8 -17.81 -2.73 5.15
CA VAL A 8 -18.53 -1.61 5.80
C VAL A 8 -19.72 -2.08 6.65
N MET A 9 -19.97 -3.38 6.78
CA MET A 9 -20.97 -3.86 7.74
C MET A 9 -20.48 -3.55 9.16
N ASN A 10 -21.02 -2.47 9.71
CA ASN A 10 -20.76 -2.05 11.09
C ASN A 10 -21.54 -2.98 12.03
N ASP A 11 -20.86 -3.95 12.61
CA ASP A 11 -21.39 -4.85 13.65
C ASP A 11 -21.31 -4.22 15.05
N GLY A 12 -21.06 -2.91 15.13
CA GLY A 12 -20.91 -2.17 16.38
C GLY A 12 -19.54 -2.34 17.06
N VAL A 13 -18.61 -3.11 16.46
CA VAL A 13 -17.28 -3.27 17.04
C VAL A 13 -16.42 -2.06 16.69
N LEU A 14 -15.96 -1.36 17.74
CA LEU A 14 -15.12 -0.16 17.63
C LEU A 14 -13.70 -0.45 18.10
N ASP A 15 -12.74 0.31 17.60
CA ASP A 15 -11.40 0.31 18.17
C ASP A 15 -11.34 1.21 19.43
N HIS A 16 -10.19 1.23 20.14
CA HIS A 16 -10.00 2.05 21.35
C HIS A 16 -10.12 3.57 21.11
N ARG A 17 -10.26 4.02 19.87
CA ARG A 17 -10.46 5.41 19.48
C ARG A 17 -11.90 5.72 19.08
N GLY A 18 -12.77 4.70 19.10
CA GLY A 18 -14.16 4.81 18.65
C GLY A 18 -14.34 4.70 17.13
N ASP A 19 -13.30 4.34 16.37
CA ASP A 19 -13.43 4.09 14.93
C ASP A 19 -14.02 2.70 14.69
N ALA A 20 -15.02 2.59 13.80
CA ALA A 20 -15.62 1.31 13.44
C ALA A 20 -14.59 0.38 12.78
N LEU A 21 -14.54 -0.87 13.21
CA LEU A 21 -13.66 -1.87 12.61
C LEU A 21 -14.31 -2.49 11.38
N PRO A 22 -13.58 -2.59 10.26
CA PRO A 22 -14.09 -3.24 9.07
C PRO A 22 -14.35 -4.73 9.33
N TYR A 23 -15.38 -5.28 8.68
CA TYR A 23 -15.67 -6.71 8.74
C TYR A 23 -14.60 -7.50 7.98
N LEU A 24 -14.05 -8.56 8.57
CA LEU A 24 -13.01 -9.34 7.94
C LEU A 24 -13.59 -10.48 7.09
N SER A 25 -13.09 -10.63 5.86
CA SER A 25 -13.33 -11.82 5.05
C SER A 25 -12.74 -13.07 5.71
N LYS A 26 -13.22 -14.26 5.31
CA LYS A 26 -12.67 -15.53 5.83
C LYS A 26 -11.15 -15.65 5.63
N SER A 27 -10.62 -15.15 4.50
CA SER A 27 -9.18 -15.16 4.22
C SER A 27 -8.41 -14.19 5.10
N ALA A 28 -9.02 -13.09 5.51
CA ALA A 28 -8.40 -12.13 6.41
C ALA A 28 -8.43 -12.57 7.89
N LYS A 29 -9.37 -13.45 8.27
CA LYS A 29 -9.41 -14.06 9.61
C LYS A 29 -8.37 -15.19 9.80
N ASN A 30 -8.06 -15.92 8.71
CA ASN A 30 -7.14 -17.06 8.75
C ASN A 30 -5.74 -16.65 8.33
N MET A 31 -4.99 -16.10 9.27
CA MET A 31 -3.62 -15.68 9.02
C MET A 31 -2.67 -16.89 8.95
N LYS A 32 -1.85 -16.93 7.88
CA LYS A 32 -0.84 -17.98 7.67
C LYS A 32 0.53 -17.41 8.00
N MET A 33 0.86 -17.33 9.28
CA MET A 33 2.05 -16.63 9.78
C MET A 33 3.34 -17.11 9.12
N ASP A 34 3.53 -18.43 8.98
CA ASP A 34 4.72 -19.01 8.33
C ASP A 34 4.91 -18.49 6.89
N LYS A 35 3.81 -18.38 6.12
CA LYS A 35 3.86 -17.82 4.77
C LYS A 35 4.18 -16.34 4.77
N LEU A 36 3.70 -15.60 5.75
CA LEU A 36 3.96 -14.16 5.86
C LEU A 36 5.42 -13.91 6.24
N LEU A 37 5.95 -14.65 7.19
CA LEU A 37 7.35 -14.55 7.62
C LEU A 37 8.34 -15.00 6.54
N SER A 38 7.96 -15.93 5.67
CA SER A 38 8.78 -16.36 4.52
C SER A 38 8.68 -15.42 3.31
N THR A 39 8.06 -14.25 3.43
CA THR A 39 8.03 -13.25 2.34
C THR A 39 9.45 -12.77 2.03
N PRO A 40 9.88 -12.77 0.75
CA PRO A 40 11.21 -12.31 0.36
C PRO A 40 11.45 -10.86 0.76
N ILE A 41 12.67 -10.56 1.23
CA ILE A 41 13.13 -9.19 1.45
C ILE A 41 13.73 -8.68 0.13
N PRO A 42 13.47 -7.43 -0.28
CA PRO A 42 14.10 -6.83 -1.44
C PRO A 42 15.63 -6.76 -1.29
N THR A 43 16.35 -6.91 -2.40
CA THR A 43 17.82 -6.84 -2.39
C THR A 43 18.35 -5.44 -2.65
N TYR A 44 17.56 -4.55 -3.26
CA TYR A 44 17.92 -3.17 -3.62
C TYR A 44 19.15 -3.00 -4.54
N GLU A 45 19.69 -4.08 -5.08
CA GLU A 45 20.85 -4.05 -6.00
C GLU A 45 20.44 -3.83 -7.44
N GLY A 46 19.16 -3.97 -7.73
CA GLY A 46 18.62 -3.88 -9.08
C GLY A 46 17.79 -2.61 -9.32
N LYS A 47 17.23 -2.53 -10.51
CA LYS A 47 16.30 -1.44 -10.90
C LYS A 47 14.96 -1.51 -10.18
N THR A 48 14.61 -2.66 -9.61
CA THR A 48 13.35 -2.89 -8.89
C THR A 48 13.61 -3.62 -7.58
N PRO A 49 12.74 -3.44 -6.55
CA PRO A 49 12.91 -4.10 -5.25
C PRO A 49 12.89 -5.64 -5.31
N GLY A 50 12.18 -6.19 -6.28
CA GLY A 50 12.11 -7.63 -6.54
C GLY A 50 12.60 -7.97 -7.94
N SER A 51 12.08 -9.06 -8.51
CA SER A 51 12.44 -9.49 -9.87
C SER A 51 12.07 -8.42 -10.91
N TYR A 52 13.07 -7.90 -11.61
CA TYR A 52 12.87 -6.89 -12.67
C TYR A 52 11.90 -7.36 -13.77
N PHE A 53 12.10 -8.58 -14.25
CA PHE A 53 11.24 -9.16 -15.29
C PHE A 53 9.78 -9.22 -14.84
N TRP A 54 9.51 -9.81 -13.66
CA TRP A 54 8.15 -9.96 -13.17
C TRP A 54 7.52 -8.63 -12.76
N THR A 55 8.29 -7.69 -12.27
CA THR A 55 7.81 -6.33 -12.01
C THR A 55 7.36 -5.67 -13.32
N LYS A 56 8.14 -5.74 -14.39
CA LYS A 56 7.73 -5.19 -15.69
C LYS A 56 6.47 -5.86 -16.23
N VAL A 57 6.36 -7.19 -16.12
CA VAL A 57 5.18 -7.92 -16.60
C VAL A 57 3.93 -7.47 -15.82
N ILE A 58 3.99 -7.38 -14.49
CA ILE A 58 2.82 -6.98 -13.70
C ILE A 58 2.45 -5.50 -13.94
N TYR A 59 3.44 -4.61 -14.06
CA TYR A 59 3.19 -3.20 -14.41
C TYR A 59 2.51 -3.08 -15.78
N TRP A 60 2.94 -3.86 -16.76
CA TRP A 60 2.29 -3.91 -18.07
C TRP A 60 0.85 -4.42 -17.98
N VAL A 61 0.62 -5.55 -17.30
CA VAL A 61 -0.72 -6.11 -17.09
C VAL A 61 -1.62 -5.11 -16.36
N CYS A 62 -1.16 -4.56 -15.24
CA CYS A 62 -1.90 -3.58 -14.46
C CYS A 62 -2.19 -2.29 -15.24
N SER A 63 -1.25 -1.83 -16.06
CA SER A 63 -1.47 -0.69 -16.96
C SER A 63 -2.58 -0.98 -17.97
N ARG A 64 -2.64 -2.20 -18.53
CA ARG A 64 -3.74 -2.60 -19.45
C ARG A 64 -5.07 -2.68 -18.73
N ILE A 65 -5.11 -3.30 -17.56
CA ILE A 65 -6.32 -3.35 -16.73
C ILE A 65 -6.79 -1.94 -16.36
N SER A 66 -5.87 -1.05 -15.98
CA SER A 66 -6.20 0.34 -15.65
C SER A 66 -6.82 1.07 -16.84
N LYS A 67 -6.26 0.93 -18.05
CA LYS A 67 -6.82 1.53 -19.29
C LYS A 67 -8.17 0.94 -19.72
N VAL A 68 -8.47 -0.29 -19.32
CA VAL A 68 -9.79 -0.88 -19.52
C VAL A 68 -10.78 -0.35 -18.48
N GLN A 69 -10.34 -0.27 -17.22
CA GLN A 69 -11.18 0.17 -16.09
C GLN A 69 -11.55 1.66 -16.18
N PHE A 70 -10.61 2.51 -16.60
CA PHE A 70 -10.80 3.97 -16.67
C PHE A 70 -10.87 4.44 -18.12
N ARG A 71 -11.74 5.41 -18.38
CA ARG A 71 -11.86 6.07 -19.69
C ARG A 71 -10.69 7.05 -19.88
N THR A 72 -10.45 7.88 -18.87
CA THR A 72 -9.32 8.80 -18.84
C THR A 72 -8.50 8.58 -17.57
N ILE A 73 -7.19 8.70 -17.70
CA ILE A 73 -6.24 8.65 -16.60
C ILE A 73 -5.36 9.88 -16.78
N GLU A 74 -5.49 10.84 -15.88
CA GLU A 74 -4.69 12.06 -15.89
C GLU A 74 -3.79 12.08 -14.66
N ALA A 75 -2.54 12.48 -14.85
CA ALA A 75 -1.57 12.64 -13.76
C ALA A 75 -0.88 13.99 -13.90
N SER A 76 -0.76 14.72 -12.80
CA SER A 76 -0.11 16.03 -12.73
C SER A 76 0.88 16.08 -11.57
N GLY A 77 1.82 17.03 -11.64
CA GLY A 77 2.83 17.23 -10.59
C GLY A 77 3.99 16.25 -10.60
N MET A 78 4.02 15.26 -11.51
CA MET A 78 5.11 14.28 -11.60
C MET A 78 6.49 14.92 -11.81
N GLU A 79 6.55 16.08 -12.44
CA GLU A 79 7.77 16.86 -12.65
C GLU A 79 8.37 17.43 -11.36
N LYS A 80 7.56 17.50 -10.29
CA LYS A 80 7.98 17.98 -8.96
C LYS A 80 8.61 16.88 -8.11
N ILE A 81 8.48 15.62 -8.52
CA ILE A 81 9.00 14.47 -7.77
C ILE A 81 10.52 14.40 -7.97
N PRO A 82 11.34 14.53 -6.90
CA PRO A 82 12.77 14.32 -7.01
C PRO A 82 13.12 12.90 -7.48
N ARG A 83 14.07 12.79 -8.42
CA ARG A 83 14.50 11.50 -8.98
C ARG A 83 15.81 10.98 -8.40
N ASP A 84 16.45 11.77 -7.57
CA ASP A 84 17.73 11.48 -6.92
C ASP A 84 17.58 10.82 -5.53
N ARG A 85 16.34 10.68 -5.07
CA ARG A 85 16.01 10.18 -3.73
C ARG A 85 14.69 9.44 -3.72
N GLY A 86 14.46 8.61 -2.69
CA GLY A 86 13.19 7.91 -2.54
C GLY A 86 12.06 8.81 -2.07
N SER A 87 10.84 8.31 -2.24
CA SER A 87 9.63 9.05 -1.89
C SER A 87 8.61 8.17 -1.17
N LEU A 88 7.92 8.75 -0.19
CA LEU A 88 6.74 8.16 0.42
C LEU A 88 5.50 8.94 0.00
N CYS A 89 4.68 8.34 -0.85
CA CYS A 89 3.40 8.87 -1.27
C CYS A 89 2.32 8.57 -0.23
N CYS A 90 1.56 9.59 0.17
CA CYS A 90 0.45 9.47 1.11
C CYS A 90 -0.81 10.07 0.50
N ALA A 91 -1.87 9.27 0.40
CA ALA A 91 -3.13 9.68 -0.20
C ALA A 91 -4.33 9.26 0.67
N TRP A 92 -5.47 9.83 0.40
CA TRP A 92 -6.76 9.36 0.89
C TRP A 92 -7.12 8.00 0.29
N HIS A 93 -7.59 7.06 1.11
CA HIS A 93 -7.81 5.67 0.70
C HIS A 93 -9.29 5.35 0.50
N THR A 94 -9.79 5.50 -0.71
CA THR A 94 -11.22 5.41 -1.02
C THR A 94 -11.61 4.28 -1.96
N ASN A 95 -10.66 3.73 -2.73
CA ASN A 95 -10.97 2.73 -3.76
C ASN A 95 -10.05 1.49 -3.70
N GLY A 96 -9.57 1.17 -2.50
CA GLY A 96 -8.83 -0.06 -2.22
C GLY A 96 -7.56 -0.22 -3.09
N ILE A 97 -7.43 -1.36 -3.75
CA ILE A 97 -6.27 -1.67 -4.60
C ILE A 97 -6.09 -0.67 -5.75
N LEU A 98 -7.18 -0.10 -6.28
CA LEU A 98 -7.10 0.84 -7.40
C LEU A 98 -6.36 2.13 -7.02
N ASP A 99 -6.48 2.60 -5.78
CA ASP A 99 -5.75 3.77 -5.30
C ASP A 99 -4.24 3.57 -5.41
N ALA A 100 -3.73 2.51 -4.80
CA ALA A 100 -2.31 2.18 -4.85
C ALA A 100 -1.83 1.93 -6.29
N LEU A 101 -2.66 1.30 -7.11
CA LEU A 101 -2.34 1.00 -8.49
C LEU A 101 -2.17 2.28 -9.33
N GLN A 102 -3.11 3.25 -9.22
CA GLN A 102 -3.01 4.50 -9.98
C GLN A 102 -1.78 5.30 -9.57
N ILE A 103 -1.49 5.40 -8.29
CA ILE A 103 -0.27 6.04 -7.79
C ILE A 103 0.98 5.36 -8.35
N THR A 104 1.08 4.05 -8.18
CA THR A 104 2.26 3.29 -8.58
C THR A 104 2.52 3.30 -10.09
N LEU A 105 1.47 3.26 -10.92
CA LEU A 105 1.60 3.25 -12.39
C LEU A 105 1.96 4.61 -12.98
N ASN A 106 1.62 5.70 -12.29
CA ASN A 106 1.87 7.06 -12.76
C ASN A 106 3.10 7.72 -12.12
N HIS A 107 3.76 7.04 -11.18
CA HIS A 107 4.99 7.54 -10.56
C HIS A 107 6.23 7.23 -11.42
N PRO A 108 7.24 8.12 -11.46
CA PRO A 108 8.44 7.91 -12.28
C PRO A 108 9.34 6.76 -11.81
N GLU A 109 9.33 6.44 -10.51
CA GLU A 109 10.17 5.39 -9.93
C GLU A 109 9.37 4.13 -9.60
N TYR A 110 10.05 2.97 -9.57
CA TYR A 110 9.45 1.74 -9.07
C TYR A 110 9.25 1.79 -7.56
N PHE A 111 8.25 1.04 -7.10
CA PHE A 111 7.82 1.04 -5.71
C PHE A 111 8.28 -0.19 -4.94
N VAL A 112 8.75 0.03 -3.71
CA VAL A 112 8.67 -0.97 -2.67
C VAL A 112 7.25 -0.96 -2.09
N LEU A 113 6.58 -2.11 -2.09
CA LEU A 113 5.15 -2.18 -1.83
C LEU A 113 4.86 -2.89 -0.50
N GLY A 114 3.93 -2.33 0.25
CA GLY A 114 3.24 -3.00 1.34
C GLY A 114 1.83 -3.39 0.91
N ALA A 115 1.37 -4.56 1.31
CA ALA A 115 0.01 -4.99 1.03
C ALA A 115 -0.60 -5.73 2.22
N ARG A 116 -1.93 -5.74 2.29
CA ARG A 116 -2.66 -6.52 3.29
C ARG A 116 -2.24 -7.99 3.23
N HIS A 117 -2.01 -8.59 4.38
CA HIS A 117 -1.45 -9.94 4.51
C HIS A 117 -2.16 -11.01 3.67
N ASP A 118 -3.49 -10.94 3.53
CA ASP A 118 -4.27 -11.92 2.76
C ASP A 118 -3.99 -11.85 1.26
N LEU A 119 -3.62 -10.69 0.71
CA LEU A 119 -3.23 -10.55 -0.69
C LEU A 119 -1.91 -11.29 -0.98
N VAL A 120 -0.98 -11.28 -0.03
CA VAL A 120 0.33 -11.95 -0.15
C VAL A 120 0.22 -13.48 -0.02
N THR A 121 -0.85 -13.97 0.58
CA THR A 121 -1.05 -15.41 0.80
C THR A 121 -1.97 -16.09 -0.20
N ARG A 122 -2.67 -15.35 -1.06
CA ARG A 122 -3.55 -15.92 -2.13
C ARG A 122 -2.73 -16.69 -3.17
N PRO A 123 -3.25 -17.79 -3.75
CA PRO A 123 -2.47 -18.64 -4.63
C PRO A 123 -1.82 -17.91 -5.81
N MET A 124 -2.58 -17.25 -6.66
CA MET A 124 -2.05 -16.53 -7.83
C MET A 124 -1.45 -15.18 -7.46
N LEU A 125 -2.21 -14.34 -6.76
CA LEU A 125 -1.78 -13.00 -6.39
C LEU A 125 -0.58 -13.03 -5.44
N GLY A 126 -0.57 -13.96 -4.48
CA GLY A 126 0.55 -14.16 -3.58
C GLY A 126 1.83 -14.61 -4.28
N TRP A 127 1.73 -15.38 -5.36
CA TRP A 127 2.90 -15.71 -6.18
C TRP A 127 3.51 -14.45 -6.82
N TRP A 128 2.68 -13.58 -7.43
CA TRP A 128 3.12 -12.31 -8.01
C TRP A 128 3.72 -11.36 -6.96
N THR A 129 3.03 -11.18 -5.84
CA THR A 129 3.47 -10.28 -4.77
C THR A 129 4.82 -10.73 -4.19
N ARG A 130 5.07 -12.03 -4.07
CA ARG A 130 6.36 -12.57 -3.65
C ARG A 130 7.48 -12.31 -4.67
N LYS A 131 7.19 -12.39 -5.98
CA LYS A 131 8.17 -12.05 -7.05
C LYS A 131 8.56 -10.58 -7.03
N MET A 132 7.67 -9.70 -6.60
CA MET A 132 7.93 -8.27 -6.44
C MET A 132 8.41 -7.89 -5.03
N ALA A 133 8.63 -8.85 -4.14
CA ALA A 133 9.00 -8.65 -2.74
C ALA A 133 8.03 -7.73 -1.97
N VAL A 134 6.73 -7.80 -2.28
CA VAL A 134 5.69 -7.04 -1.57
C VAL A 134 5.62 -7.48 -0.11
N GLN A 135 5.69 -6.52 0.82
CA GLN A 135 5.72 -6.80 2.25
C GLN A 135 4.30 -6.90 2.83
N PRO A 136 4.02 -7.94 3.63
CA PRO A 136 2.72 -8.11 4.26
C PRO A 136 2.51 -7.13 5.42
N VAL A 137 1.32 -6.53 5.50
CA VAL A 137 0.92 -5.66 6.60
C VAL A 137 -0.34 -6.22 7.26
N VAL A 138 -0.31 -6.31 8.59
CA VAL A 138 -1.47 -6.66 9.42
C VAL A 138 -2.12 -5.38 9.91
N ARG A 139 -3.40 -5.19 9.57
CA ARG A 139 -4.17 -4.05 10.05
C ARG A 139 -4.61 -4.29 11.49
N LYS A 140 -4.86 -3.21 12.22
CA LYS A 140 -5.38 -3.31 13.59
C LYS A 140 -6.71 -4.09 13.68
N ALA A 141 -7.53 -4.02 12.62
CA ALA A 141 -8.77 -4.77 12.54
C ALA A 141 -8.56 -6.30 12.59
N GLU A 142 -7.53 -6.84 11.91
CA GLU A 142 -7.21 -8.27 11.97
C GLU A 142 -6.79 -8.69 13.37
N LEU A 143 -5.96 -7.88 14.03
CA LEU A 143 -5.53 -8.11 15.40
C LEU A 143 -6.73 -8.12 16.38
N LEU A 144 -7.54 -7.06 16.37
CA LEU A 144 -8.66 -6.92 17.31
C LEU A 144 -9.79 -7.93 17.08
N ARG A 145 -9.86 -8.52 15.88
CA ARG A 145 -10.79 -9.62 15.56
C ARG A 145 -10.17 -11.03 15.73
N GLY A 146 -9.01 -11.12 16.39
CA GLY A 146 -8.40 -12.40 16.78
C GLY A 146 -7.69 -13.15 15.64
N GLY A 147 -7.24 -12.44 14.59
CA GLY A 147 -6.53 -13.06 13.47
C GLY A 147 -5.09 -13.48 13.79
N CYS A 148 -4.46 -12.86 14.78
CA CYS A 148 -3.12 -13.18 15.29
C CYS A 148 -2.94 -12.58 16.68
N THR A 149 -1.82 -12.91 17.33
CA THR A 149 -1.41 -12.25 18.58
C THR A 149 -0.86 -10.85 18.33
N GLU A 150 -0.83 -10.03 19.37
CA GLU A 150 -0.26 -8.68 19.27
C GLU A 150 1.24 -8.72 19.00
N GLU A 151 1.94 -9.69 19.59
CA GLU A 151 3.37 -9.89 19.35
C GLU A 151 3.67 -10.23 17.89
N GLU A 152 2.94 -11.18 17.31
CA GLU A 152 3.04 -11.55 15.90
C GLU A 152 2.75 -10.37 14.97
N ALA A 153 1.69 -9.60 15.23
CA ALA A 153 1.33 -8.43 14.45
C ALA A 153 2.41 -7.35 14.52
N ASN A 154 2.94 -7.08 15.71
CA ASN A 154 3.98 -6.08 15.93
C ASN A 154 5.29 -6.48 15.27
N PHE A 155 5.69 -7.75 15.38
CA PHE A 155 6.89 -8.27 14.73
C PHE A 155 6.78 -8.18 13.20
N LEU A 156 5.70 -8.69 12.63
CA LEU A 156 5.49 -8.67 11.17
C LEU A 156 5.42 -7.25 10.61
N ASN A 157 4.64 -6.38 11.27
CA ASN A 157 4.52 -4.97 10.85
C ASN A 157 5.83 -4.21 11.01
N GLY A 158 6.57 -4.44 12.10
CA GLY A 158 7.88 -3.85 12.31
C GLY A 158 8.85 -4.22 11.20
N ARG A 159 8.96 -5.53 10.88
CA ARG A 159 9.76 -6.05 9.76
C ARG A 159 9.35 -5.40 8.44
N SER A 160 8.06 -5.37 8.14
CA SER A 160 7.55 -4.84 6.88
C SER A 160 7.81 -3.34 6.75
N LEU A 161 7.52 -2.54 7.77
CA LEU A 161 7.76 -1.09 7.74
C LEU A 161 9.26 -0.76 7.63
N MET A 162 10.13 -1.51 8.30
CA MET A 162 11.59 -1.34 8.16
C MET A 162 12.07 -1.71 6.75
N THR A 163 11.51 -2.74 6.14
CA THR A 163 11.81 -3.11 4.75
C THR A 163 11.36 -2.03 3.78
N LEU A 164 10.17 -1.44 3.98
CA LEU A 164 9.70 -0.31 3.18
C LEU A 164 10.59 0.92 3.37
N ALA A 165 10.98 1.24 4.60
CA ALA A 165 11.89 2.33 4.92
C ALA A 165 13.26 2.15 4.25
N SER A 166 13.80 0.93 4.27
CA SER A 166 15.04 0.60 3.58
C SER A 166 14.90 0.79 2.05
N GLY A 167 13.81 0.36 1.45
CA GLY A 167 13.56 0.60 0.02
C GLY A 167 13.51 2.09 -0.33
N ILE A 168 12.80 2.88 0.46
CA ILE A 168 12.74 4.33 0.30
C ILE A 168 14.15 4.95 0.41
N SER A 169 14.96 4.55 1.39
CA SER A 169 16.34 5.05 1.54
C SER A 169 17.26 4.67 0.37
N HIS A 170 16.87 3.68 -0.44
CA HIS A 170 17.59 3.26 -1.66
C HIS A 170 17.04 3.92 -2.94
N GLY A 171 16.14 4.90 -2.83
CA GLY A 171 15.65 5.67 -3.98
C GLY A 171 14.32 5.18 -4.56
N TYR A 172 13.72 4.12 -4.03
CA TYR A 172 12.42 3.65 -4.52
C TYR A 172 11.27 4.50 -4.00
N GLY A 173 10.16 4.52 -4.77
CA GLY A 173 8.88 5.01 -4.28
C GLY A 173 8.25 4.04 -3.28
N CYS A 174 7.38 4.55 -2.45
CA CYS A 174 6.50 3.77 -1.60
C CYS A 174 5.14 4.46 -1.49
N VAL A 175 4.07 3.72 -1.30
CA VAL A 175 2.75 4.29 -0.99
C VAL A 175 2.20 3.69 0.30
N LEU A 176 1.80 4.56 1.20
CA LEU A 176 1.09 4.19 2.43
C LEU A 176 -0.10 5.12 2.63
N PHE A 177 -1.22 4.54 2.99
CA PHE A 177 -2.43 5.29 3.29
C PHE A 177 -2.49 5.55 4.81
N PRO A 178 -2.41 6.82 5.24
CA PRO A 178 -2.30 7.14 6.68
C PRO A 178 -3.53 6.75 7.50
N GLU A 179 -4.66 6.54 6.87
CA GLU A 179 -5.89 6.09 7.54
C GLU A 179 -5.86 4.60 7.93
N GLY A 180 -5.02 3.79 7.25
CA GLY A 180 -4.82 2.37 7.53
C GLY A 180 -5.95 1.46 7.10
N THR A 181 -6.97 1.99 6.45
CA THR A 181 -8.10 1.25 5.86
C THR A 181 -8.71 2.03 4.70
N SER A 182 -9.30 1.33 3.74
CA SER A 182 -10.12 1.97 2.72
C SER A 182 -11.56 2.14 3.24
N HIS A 183 -12.21 3.25 2.85
CA HIS A 183 -13.57 3.56 3.29
C HIS A 183 -14.31 4.46 2.30
N ASN A 184 -15.63 4.57 2.46
CA ASN A 184 -16.51 5.36 1.61
C ASN A 184 -17.00 6.67 2.27
N ASN A 185 -16.43 7.08 3.39
CA ASN A 185 -16.80 8.32 4.05
C ASN A 185 -16.46 9.53 3.16
N ALA A 186 -17.20 10.61 3.30
CA ALA A 186 -16.92 11.87 2.61
C ALA A 186 -15.84 12.72 3.32
N TYR A 187 -15.21 12.18 4.35
CA TYR A 187 -14.18 12.85 5.16
C TYR A 187 -13.03 11.88 5.46
N MET A 188 -11.86 12.42 5.73
CA MET A 188 -10.68 11.65 6.11
C MET A 188 -10.82 11.07 7.51
N LEU A 189 -10.41 9.82 7.69
CA LEU A 189 -10.29 9.19 9.01
C LEU A 189 -9.02 9.70 9.73
N ARG A 190 -8.91 9.37 11.00
CA ARG A 190 -7.72 9.72 11.80
C ARG A 190 -6.47 9.04 11.26
N PHE A 191 -5.42 9.82 11.09
CA PHE A 191 -4.15 9.32 10.59
C PHE A 191 -3.45 8.42 11.61
N ARG A 192 -2.94 7.32 11.13
CA ARG A 192 -2.06 6.40 11.85
C ARG A 192 -0.61 6.88 11.72
N THR A 193 0.20 6.55 12.72
CA THR A 193 1.62 6.98 12.75
C THR A 193 2.53 6.16 11.85
N GLY A 194 2.05 5.06 11.26
CA GLY A 194 2.84 4.16 10.41
C GLY A 194 3.61 4.87 9.30
N PRO A 195 2.96 5.65 8.42
CA PRO A 195 3.64 6.36 7.35
C PRO A 195 4.72 7.33 7.85
N MET A 196 4.44 8.11 8.90
CA MET A 196 5.41 9.03 9.47
C MET A 196 6.62 8.31 10.06
N ARG A 197 6.40 7.22 10.78
CA ARG A 197 7.48 6.37 11.31
C ARG A 197 8.32 5.77 10.19
N THR A 198 7.69 5.37 9.09
CA THR A 198 8.39 4.80 7.92
C THR A 198 9.29 5.83 7.25
N VAL A 199 8.80 7.05 6.99
CA VAL A 199 9.63 8.08 6.33
C VAL A 199 10.76 8.56 7.24
N LEU A 200 10.52 8.68 8.56
CA LEU A 200 11.56 9.03 9.52
C LEU A 200 12.65 7.94 9.61
N ALA A 201 12.26 6.67 9.62
CA ALA A 201 13.19 5.55 9.58
C ALA A 201 13.99 5.55 8.26
N ALA A 202 13.33 5.80 7.12
CA ALA A 202 13.99 5.91 5.82
C ALA A 202 15.00 7.07 5.80
N SER A 203 14.65 8.21 6.39
CA SER A 203 15.56 9.37 6.52
C SER A 203 16.79 9.04 7.38
N ALA A 204 16.59 8.33 8.49
CA ALA A 204 17.69 7.90 9.34
C ALA A 204 18.64 6.93 8.61
N LEU A 205 18.07 5.97 7.85
CA LEU A 205 18.85 5.02 7.04
C LEU A 205 19.61 5.74 5.90
N ALA A 206 18.96 6.67 5.20
CA ALA A 206 19.59 7.45 4.14
C ALA A 206 20.75 8.27 4.69
N LYS A 207 20.55 8.98 5.81
CA LYS A 207 21.59 9.75 6.49
C LYS A 207 22.76 8.88 6.94
N ALA A 208 22.50 7.71 7.49
CA ALA A 208 23.53 6.76 7.91
C ALA A 208 24.36 6.19 6.74
N SER A 209 23.82 6.25 5.51
CA SER A 209 24.44 5.76 4.27
C SER A 209 24.94 6.90 3.37
N ASP A 210 24.99 8.12 3.87
CA ASP A 210 25.38 9.34 3.11
C ASP A 210 24.61 9.51 1.81
N LYS A 211 23.29 9.27 1.87
CA LYS A 211 22.35 9.43 0.76
C LYS A 211 21.43 10.61 0.99
N GLU A 212 20.87 11.12 -0.10
CA GLU A 212 19.84 12.17 -0.05
C GLU A 212 18.63 11.73 0.77
N LEU A 213 18.11 12.66 1.57
CA LEU A 213 16.96 12.38 2.43
C LEU A 213 15.69 12.18 1.57
N PRO A 214 14.92 11.13 1.84
CA PRO A 214 13.68 10.88 1.12
C PRO A 214 12.64 11.97 1.38
N VAL A 215 11.69 12.11 0.46
CA VAL A 215 10.60 13.06 0.56
C VAL A 215 9.29 12.37 0.90
N LEU A 216 8.41 13.08 1.63
CA LEU A 216 7.01 12.71 1.80
C LEU A 216 6.18 13.54 0.82
N ILE A 217 5.37 12.85 0.01
CA ILE A 217 4.53 13.46 -1.02
C ILE A 217 3.07 13.26 -0.64
N PRO A 218 2.38 14.32 -0.17
CA PRO A 218 0.92 14.28 -0.06
C PRO A 218 0.32 14.25 -1.46
N MET A 219 -0.65 13.36 -1.68
CA MET A 219 -1.23 13.14 -3.00
C MET A 219 -2.74 13.33 -3.00
N GLY A 220 -3.22 13.93 -4.07
CA GLY A 220 -4.62 13.93 -4.46
C GLY A 220 -4.95 12.74 -5.36
N LEU A 221 -6.03 12.02 -5.05
CA LEU A 221 -6.55 10.95 -5.88
C LEU A 221 -8.05 11.13 -6.02
N HIS A 222 -8.50 11.40 -7.24
CA HIS A 222 -9.89 11.68 -7.54
C HIS A 222 -10.44 10.72 -8.57
N PHE A 223 -11.57 10.09 -8.25
CA PHE A 223 -12.38 9.30 -9.18
C PHE A 223 -13.71 10.03 -9.40
N ARG A 224 -14.04 10.33 -10.64
CA ARG A 224 -15.31 11.01 -10.95
C ARG A 224 -16.51 10.26 -10.39
N THR A 225 -16.51 8.92 -10.53
CA THR A 225 -17.50 8.03 -9.91
C THR A 225 -16.85 6.69 -9.63
N ARG A 226 -16.50 6.42 -8.38
CA ARG A 226 -15.69 5.26 -7.97
C ARG A 226 -16.27 3.90 -8.36
N GLU A 227 -17.59 3.80 -8.34
CA GLU A 227 -18.31 2.53 -8.51
C GLU A 227 -18.55 2.17 -9.99
N TYR A 228 -18.25 3.07 -10.92
CA TYR A 228 -18.56 2.86 -12.32
C TYR A 228 -17.35 2.40 -13.13
N PHE A 229 -17.62 1.43 -13.99
CA PHE A 229 -16.69 1.02 -15.04
C PHE A 229 -16.56 2.16 -16.08
N ARG A 230 -15.35 2.37 -16.59
CA ARG A 230 -15.06 3.43 -17.58
C ARG A 230 -15.29 4.85 -17.04
N THR A 231 -15.04 5.05 -15.74
CA THR A 231 -14.99 6.39 -15.14
C THR A 231 -13.63 7.06 -15.39
N ASP A 232 -13.52 8.31 -14.97
CA ASP A 232 -12.29 9.09 -15.09
C ASP A 232 -11.55 9.09 -13.75
N VAL A 233 -10.21 9.08 -13.80
CA VAL A 233 -9.34 9.18 -12.63
C VAL A 233 -8.28 10.26 -12.83
N TRP A 234 -8.02 11.01 -11.79
CA TRP A 234 -6.98 12.03 -11.72
C TRP A 234 -6.09 11.77 -10.51
N VAL A 235 -4.76 11.82 -10.78
CA VAL A 235 -3.70 11.63 -9.78
C VAL A 235 -2.87 12.92 -9.73
N GLU A 236 -2.76 13.52 -8.56
CA GLU A 236 -1.99 14.76 -8.34
C GLU A 236 -0.87 14.50 -7.32
N TYR A 237 0.37 14.83 -7.72
CA TYR A 237 1.58 14.68 -6.89
C TYR A 237 2.01 16.02 -6.31
#